data_896c50d2909e755e8149119e9114c5a5
#
_entry.id   896c50d2909e755e8149119e9114c5a5
#
_cell.length_a   1.000
_cell.length_b   1.000
_cell.length_c   1.000
_cell.angle_alpha   90.00
_cell.angle_beta   90.00
_cell.angle_gamma   90.00
#
_symmetry.space_group_name_H-M   'P 1'
#
loop_
_entity.id
_entity.type
_entity.pdbx_description
1 polymer ?
#
loop_
_entity_poly.entity_id
_entity_poly.type
_entity_poly.pdbx_seq_one_letter_code
_entity_poly.pdbx_strand_id
1 'polypeptide(L)'
;MKIKLLGTGASEGVPAAFCYCGVCKNAREKGGKDLRTRNQALINDRYLIDFPQDTYFHSIKYNISIGDIEHAIITHAHEDHFYTFELNHRCPPFAHGTGAHPLNIYGPASVAEKYAKLDPPIDEKYVRMHQLKAFETYRIGDLDVTPLPAMHGGENME
;
A
#
# COMPACT_ATOMS: atom_id res chain seq x y z
N MET A 1 -8.74 17.83 5.29
CA MET A 1 -8.20 16.52 4.89
C MET A 1 -8.40 16.35 3.39
N LYS A 2 -7.36 15.99 2.64
CA LYS A 2 -7.40 15.71 1.19
C LYS A 2 -7.15 14.22 0.98
N ILE A 3 -8.00 13.56 0.21
CA ILE A 3 -7.83 12.13 -0.13
C ILE A 3 -7.75 12.02 -1.65
N LYS A 4 -6.71 11.38 -2.15
CA LYS A 4 -6.54 11.05 -3.57
C LYS A 4 -6.59 9.52 -3.72
N LEU A 5 -7.55 8.99 -4.46
CA LEU A 5 -7.61 7.59 -4.83
C LEU A 5 -6.64 7.35 -6.00
N LEU A 6 -5.64 6.49 -5.78
CA LEU A 6 -4.61 6.17 -6.77
C LEU A 6 -5.02 4.94 -7.60
N GLY A 7 -5.62 3.95 -6.94
CA GLY A 7 -6.20 2.75 -7.52
C GLY A 7 -7.50 2.39 -6.81
N THR A 8 -8.41 1.70 -7.50
CA THR A 8 -9.75 1.35 -6.99
C THR A 8 -10.23 -0.04 -7.44
N GLY A 9 -9.31 -0.87 -7.92
CA GLY A 9 -9.57 -2.25 -8.28
C GLY A 9 -9.29 -3.21 -7.14
N ALA A 10 -9.82 -4.42 -7.23
CA ALA A 10 -9.45 -5.56 -6.40
C ALA A 10 -8.14 -6.19 -6.91
N SER A 11 -7.74 -7.32 -6.35
CA SER A 11 -6.47 -8.00 -6.61
C SER A 11 -6.15 -8.21 -8.10
N GLU A 12 -7.15 -8.56 -8.90
CA GLU A 12 -7.00 -8.79 -10.35
C GLU A 12 -6.93 -7.50 -11.18
N GLY A 13 -7.41 -6.37 -10.65
CA GLY A 13 -7.58 -5.13 -11.40
C GLY A 13 -8.66 -5.20 -12.49
N VAL A 14 -8.86 -4.08 -13.22
CA VAL A 14 -9.72 -4.04 -14.42
C VAL A 14 -8.97 -3.28 -15.52
N PRO A 15 -8.70 -3.90 -16.70
CA PRO A 15 -8.98 -5.30 -17.04
C PRO A 15 -8.07 -6.27 -16.29
N ALA A 16 -8.62 -7.39 -15.84
CA ALA A 16 -7.81 -8.45 -15.25
C ALA A 16 -6.93 -9.09 -16.34
N ALA A 17 -5.69 -9.45 -15.97
CA ALA A 17 -4.64 -9.85 -16.92
C ALA A 17 -5.06 -10.99 -17.86
N PHE A 18 -5.76 -12.00 -17.32
CA PHE A 18 -6.15 -13.20 -18.06
C PHE A 18 -7.65 -13.22 -18.43
N CYS A 19 -8.38 -12.10 -18.24
CA CYS A 19 -9.83 -12.06 -18.42
C CYS A 19 -10.23 -11.47 -19.78
N TYR A 20 -11.14 -12.17 -20.47
CA TYR A 20 -11.72 -11.77 -21.76
C TYR A 20 -13.22 -11.48 -21.69
N CYS A 21 -13.79 -11.30 -20.48
CA CYS A 21 -15.20 -10.93 -20.32
C CYS A 21 -15.50 -9.56 -20.93
N GLY A 22 -16.78 -9.25 -21.13
CA GLY A 22 -17.22 -7.99 -21.74
C GLY A 22 -16.68 -6.75 -21.03
N VAL A 23 -16.62 -6.76 -19.68
CA VAL A 23 -16.07 -5.65 -18.88
C VAL A 23 -14.59 -5.44 -19.19
N CYS A 24 -13.79 -6.50 -19.16
CA CYS A 24 -12.35 -6.40 -19.40
C CYS A 24 -12.01 -6.03 -20.86
N LYS A 25 -12.78 -6.53 -21.83
CA LYS A 25 -12.65 -6.11 -23.24
C LYS A 25 -12.93 -4.63 -23.39
N ASN A 26 -14.08 -4.18 -22.86
CA ASN A 26 -14.49 -2.78 -22.92
C ASN A 26 -13.47 -1.86 -22.22
N ALA A 27 -12.91 -2.27 -21.08
CA ALA A 27 -11.90 -1.50 -20.38
C ALA A 27 -10.60 -1.35 -21.20
N ARG A 28 -10.17 -2.40 -21.93
CA ARG A 28 -9.01 -2.32 -22.84
C ARG A 28 -9.26 -1.38 -24.01
N GLU A 29 -10.46 -1.39 -24.56
CA GLU A 29 -10.83 -0.56 -25.72
C GLU A 29 -10.97 0.92 -25.32
N LYS A 30 -11.66 1.21 -24.22
CA LYS A 30 -11.94 2.59 -23.80
C LYS A 30 -10.82 3.23 -23.01
N GLY A 31 -10.09 2.46 -22.20
CA GLY A 31 -9.07 3.02 -21.33
C GLY A 31 -9.61 3.99 -20.26
N GLY A 32 -8.78 4.96 -19.85
CA GLY A 32 -9.19 6.04 -18.96
C GLY A 32 -9.78 5.55 -17.62
N LYS A 33 -11.02 5.95 -17.31
CA LYS A 33 -11.72 5.61 -16.05
C LYS A 33 -12.05 4.12 -15.93
N ASP A 34 -12.10 3.39 -17.03
CA ASP A 34 -12.45 1.98 -17.03
C ASP A 34 -11.26 1.11 -16.59
N LEU A 35 -10.04 1.68 -16.57
CA LEU A 35 -8.86 1.02 -16.03
C LEU A 35 -8.80 1.18 -14.52
N ARG A 36 -8.74 0.07 -13.78
CA ARG A 36 -8.66 0.02 -12.32
C ARG A 36 -7.45 -0.77 -11.87
N THR A 37 -6.46 -0.07 -11.36
CA THR A 37 -5.33 -0.66 -10.64
C THR A 37 -5.73 -1.03 -9.21
N ARG A 38 -4.91 -1.85 -8.51
CA ARG A 38 -5.19 -2.29 -7.13
C ARG A 38 -5.39 -1.11 -6.21
N ASN A 39 -6.18 -1.34 -5.16
CA ASN A 39 -6.57 -0.29 -4.22
C ASN A 39 -5.35 0.38 -3.57
N GLN A 40 -5.31 1.70 -3.65
CA GLN A 40 -4.38 2.54 -2.91
C GLN A 40 -4.91 3.96 -2.82
N ALA A 41 -4.68 4.61 -1.68
CA ALA A 41 -5.01 6.02 -1.52
C ALA A 41 -3.84 6.81 -0.92
N LEU A 42 -3.86 8.13 -1.13
CA LEU A 42 -2.91 9.08 -0.56
C LEU A 42 -3.69 10.15 0.21
N ILE A 43 -3.38 10.31 1.49
CA ILE A 43 -4.00 11.30 2.37
C ILE A 43 -3.00 12.43 2.62
N ASN A 44 -3.43 13.67 2.44
CA ASN A 44 -2.67 14.91 2.67
C ASN A 44 -1.28 14.93 2.00
N ASP A 45 -1.12 14.20 0.90
CA ASP A 45 0.14 14.00 0.17
C ASP A 45 1.30 13.41 1.03
N ARG A 46 1.00 12.78 2.19
CA ARG A 46 1.96 12.26 3.18
C ARG A 46 1.70 10.84 3.66
N TYR A 47 0.47 10.36 3.61
CA TYR A 47 0.08 9.06 4.16
C TYR A 47 -0.45 8.18 3.05
N LEU A 48 0.24 7.07 2.77
CA LEU A 48 -0.31 6.03 1.92
C LEU A 48 -1.27 5.13 2.71
N ILE A 49 -2.37 4.77 2.09
CA ILE A 49 -3.23 3.67 2.53
C ILE A 49 -2.99 2.54 1.55
N ASP A 50 -2.53 1.43 2.06
CA ASP A 50 -2.04 0.26 1.33
C ASP A 50 -0.78 0.50 0.47
N PHE A 51 -0.10 -0.60 0.15
CA PHE A 51 1.14 -0.61 -0.61
C PHE A 51 1.15 -1.79 -1.60
N PRO A 52 0.29 -1.73 -2.65
CA PRO A 52 0.16 -2.78 -3.66
C PRO A 52 1.33 -2.79 -4.65
N GLN A 53 1.38 -3.80 -5.52
CA GLN A 53 2.33 -3.88 -6.65
C GLN A 53 2.25 -2.65 -7.57
N ASP A 54 1.08 -2.03 -7.67
CA ASP A 54 0.86 -0.86 -8.53
C ASP A 54 1.44 0.44 -7.94
N THR A 55 2.04 0.42 -6.74
CA THR A 55 2.63 1.61 -6.09
C THR A 55 3.64 2.31 -7.00
N TYR A 56 4.52 1.57 -7.67
CA TYR A 56 5.46 2.14 -8.64
C TYR A 56 4.73 2.83 -9.80
N PHE A 57 3.73 2.17 -10.39
CA PHE A 57 2.94 2.77 -11.46
C PHE A 57 2.19 4.03 -11.00
N HIS A 58 1.62 3.99 -9.79
CA HIS A 58 0.93 5.15 -9.20
C HIS A 58 1.90 6.33 -8.99
N SER A 59 3.15 6.05 -8.57
CA SER A 59 4.15 7.11 -8.39
C SER A 59 4.41 7.88 -9.68
N ILE A 60 4.58 7.16 -10.79
CA ILE A 60 4.81 7.76 -12.11
C ILE A 60 3.55 8.48 -12.60
N LYS A 61 2.40 7.79 -12.57
CA LYS A 61 1.14 8.30 -13.11
C LYS A 61 0.68 9.59 -12.44
N TYR A 62 0.89 9.70 -11.13
CA TYR A 62 0.41 10.82 -10.33
C TYR A 62 1.52 11.78 -9.89
N ASN A 63 2.75 11.54 -10.36
CA ASN A 63 3.95 12.32 -10.00
C ASN A 63 4.13 12.42 -8.47
N ILE A 64 4.17 11.26 -7.81
CA ILE A 64 4.34 11.14 -6.35
C ILE A 64 5.75 10.64 -6.07
N SER A 65 6.52 11.38 -5.28
CA SER A 65 7.82 10.92 -4.76
C SER A 65 7.59 9.96 -3.58
N ILE A 66 7.54 8.66 -3.85
CA ILE A 66 7.35 7.65 -2.77
C ILE A 66 8.48 7.70 -1.74
N GLY A 67 9.68 8.12 -2.15
CA GLY A 67 10.81 8.33 -1.25
C GLY A 67 10.56 9.35 -0.14
N ASP A 68 9.68 10.35 -0.40
CA ASP A 68 9.33 11.41 0.54
C ASP A 68 8.15 11.03 1.46
N ILE A 69 7.50 9.90 1.20
CA ILE A 69 6.41 9.40 2.06
C ILE A 69 6.98 8.85 3.36
N GLU A 70 6.48 9.35 4.47
CA GLU A 70 6.92 8.95 5.81
C GLU A 70 6.05 7.86 6.43
N HIS A 71 4.79 7.72 6.00
CA HIS A 71 3.80 6.85 6.64
C HIS A 71 3.01 6.04 5.61
N ALA A 72 2.93 4.72 5.82
CA ALA A 72 2.05 3.81 5.09
C ALA A 72 1.19 3.02 6.08
N ILE A 73 -0.13 3.15 5.97
CA ILE A 73 -1.10 2.44 6.81
C ILE A 73 -1.66 1.31 5.97
N ILE A 74 -1.40 0.07 6.38
CA ILE A 74 -1.76 -1.14 5.65
C ILE A 74 -3.00 -1.74 6.28
N THR A 75 -4.04 -1.95 5.48
CA THR A 75 -5.31 -2.49 5.96
C THR A 75 -5.20 -3.97 6.32
N HIS A 76 -4.50 -4.77 5.51
CA HIS A 76 -4.30 -6.19 5.74
C HIS A 76 -3.17 -6.77 4.87
N ALA A 77 -2.80 -8.05 5.10
CA ALA A 77 -1.57 -8.64 4.59
C ALA A 77 -1.64 -9.23 3.16
N HIS A 78 -2.79 -9.16 2.45
CA HIS A 78 -2.87 -9.67 1.08
C HIS A 78 -1.91 -8.91 0.14
N GLU A 79 -1.47 -9.61 -0.93
CA GLU A 79 -0.44 -9.06 -1.85
C GLU A 79 -0.89 -7.79 -2.58
N ASP A 80 -2.17 -7.65 -2.83
CA ASP A 80 -2.76 -6.48 -3.48
C ASP A 80 -2.96 -5.27 -2.54
N HIS A 81 -2.66 -5.44 -1.25
CA HIS A 81 -2.65 -4.39 -0.24
C HIS A 81 -1.28 -4.19 0.40
N PHE A 82 -0.46 -5.25 0.49
CA PHE A 82 0.89 -5.17 1.06
C PHE A 82 1.90 -5.99 0.26
N TYR A 83 2.50 -5.37 -0.75
CA TYR A 83 3.54 -5.96 -1.59
C TYR A 83 4.93 -5.65 -1.04
N THR A 84 5.46 -6.54 -0.22
CA THR A 84 6.68 -6.31 0.53
C THR A 84 7.95 -6.29 -0.31
N PHE A 85 7.97 -6.94 -1.48
CA PHE A 85 9.15 -6.99 -2.35
C PHE A 85 9.66 -5.60 -2.72
N GLU A 86 8.75 -4.66 -3.01
CA GLU A 86 9.09 -3.29 -3.40
C GLU A 86 9.80 -2.50 -2.28
N LEU A 87 9.60 -2.87 -1.01
CA LEU A 87 10.25 -2.22 0.12
C LEU A 87 11.78 -2.34 0.10
N ASN A 88 12.30 -3.45 -0.48
CA ASN A 88 13.74 -3.64 -0.64
C ASN A 88 14.37 -2.56 -1.52
N HIS A 89 13.59 -2.02 -2.46
CA HIS A 89 14.07 -0.99 -3.37
C HIS A 89 14.27 0.37 -2.69
N ARG A 90 13.83 0.54 -1.43
CA ARG A 90 14.13 1.72 -0.63
C ARG A 90 15.57 1.74 -0.11
N CYS A 91 16.27 0.61 -0.18
CA CYS A 91 17.64 0.43 0.33
C CYS A 91 18.68 0.51 -0.80
N PRO A 92 19.93 0.88 -0.50
CA PRO A 92 21.02 0.69 -1.44
C PRO A 92 21.17 -0.80 -1.87
N PRO A 93 21.59 -1.08 -3.10
CA PRO A 93 22.03 -0.12 -4.13
C PRO A 93 20.88 0.48 -4.97
N PHE A 94 19.62 0.14 -4.70
CA PHE A 94 18.47 0.50 -5.55
C PHE A 94 18.05 1.96 -5.39
N ALA A 95 18.12 2.50 -4.17
CA ALA A 95 17.77 3.88 -3.90
C ALA A 95 18.93 4.65 -3.27
N HIS A 96 19.03 5.94 -3.62
CA HIS A 96 20.01 6.88 -3.10
C HIS A 96 19.27 8.06 -2.45
N GLY A 97 19.79 8.56 -1.31
CA GLY A 97 19.22 9.71 -0.61
C GLY A 97 17.98 9.40 0.25
N THR A 98 17.57 8.14 0.37
CA THR A 98 16.41 7.70 1.17
C THR A 98 16.75 7.46 2.64
N GLY A 99 17.69 8.11 3.22
CA GLY A 99 18.09 7.90 4.62
C GLY A 99 17.70 9.05 5.55
N ALA A 100 17.06 10.10 5.04
CA ALA A 100 16.68 11.25 5.85
C ALA A 100 15.60 10.89 6.90
N HIS A 101 14.68 9.98 6.54
CA HIS A 101 13.66 9.43 7.43
C HIS A 101 13.29 8.01 6.97
N PRO A 102 12.92 7.11 7.88
CA PRO A 102 12.36 5.81 7.51
C PRO A 102 10.94 5.95 6.95
N LEU A 103 10.54 5.00 6.11
CA LEU A 103 9.12 4.74 5.87
C LEU A 103 8.57 3.98 7.07
N ASN A 104 7.63 4.58 7.79
CA ASN A 104 6.93 3.93 8.89
C ASN A 104 5.70 3.21 8.36
N ILE A 105 5.68 1.90 8.48
CA ILE A 105 4.56 1.04 8.10
C ILE A 105 3.75 0.73 9.34
N TYR A 106 2.44 0.88 9.25
CA TYR A 106 1.48 0.61 10.33
C TYR A 106 0.46 -0.41 9.84
N GLY A 107 0.17 -1.42 10.64
CA GLY A 107 -0.82 -2.43 10.27
C GLY A 107 -1.08 -3.45 11.37
N PRO A 108 -2.06 -4.36 11.17
CA PRO A 108 -2.40 -5.41 12.13
C PRO A 108 -1.29 -6.45 12.27
N ALA A 109 -1.49 -7.43 13.17
CA ALA A 109 -0.53 -8.50 13.44
C ALA A 109 -0.13 -9.26 12.17
N SER A 110 -1.07 -9.57 11.29
CA SER A 110 -0.80 -10.28 10.02
C SER A 110 0.16 -9.51 9.10
N VAL A 111 0.09 -8.18 9.08
CA VAL A 111 1.02 -7.32 8.33
C VAL A 111 2.41 -7.33 8.97
N ALA A 112 2.49 -7.26 10.30
CA ALA A 112 3.76 -7.35 11.02
C ALA A 112 4.43 -8.71 10.82
N GLU A 113 3.67 -9.80 10.87
CA GLU A 113 4.17 -11.16 10.61
C GLU A 113 4.69 -11.32 9.17
N LYS A 114 3.97 -10.75 8.19
CA LYS A 114 4.42 -10.77 6.80
C LYS A 114 5.72 -9.97 6.62
N TYR A 115 5.82 -8.79 7.24
CA TYR A 115 7.03 -7.98 7.22
C TYR A 115 8.23 -8.71 7.87
N ALA A 116 8.01 -9.37 9.00
CA ALA A 116 9.06 -10.12 9.72
C ALA A 116 9.63 -11.31 8.93
N LYS A 117 8.93 -11.79 7.90
CA LYS A 117 9.38 -12.88 7.01
C LYS A 117 10.26 -12.40 5.85
N LEU A 118 10.56 -11.10 5.76
CA LEU A 118 11.47 -10.58 4.73
C LEU A 118 12.88 -11.15 4.89
N ASP A 119 13.42 -11.64 3.79
CA ASP A 119 14.79 -12.16 3.72
C ASP A 119 15.48 -11.58 2.47
N PRO A 120 16.59 -10.80 2.64
CA PRO A 120 17.10 -10.34 3.93
C PRO A 120 16.17 -9.33 4.63
N PRO A 121 16.29 -9.19 5.97
CA PRO A 121 15.53 -8.17 6.70
C PRO A 121 15.97 -6.76 6.31
N ILE A 122 15.02 -5.82 6.32
CA ILE A 122 15.30 -4.43 5.99
C ILE A 122 15.77 -3.68 7.24
N ASP A 123 16.87 -2.90 7.11
CA ASP A 123 17.36 -2.06 8.19
C ASP A 123 16.32 -0.99 8.58
N GLU A 124 16.05 -0.86 9.89
CA GLU A 124 15.06 0.07 10.43
C GLU A 124 15.31 1.55 10.12
N LYS A 125 16.51 1.91 9.71
CA LYS A 125 16.80 3.26 9.22
C LYS A 125 16.09 3.58 7.90
N TYR A 126 15.67 2.56 7.13
CA TYR A 126 14.96 2.70 5.88
C TYR A 126 13.46 2.43 6.01
N VAL A 127 13.08 1.35 6.73
CA VAL A 127 11.68 0.95 6.91
C VAL A 127 11.47 0.47 8.34
N ARG A 128 10.43 0.96 9.01
CA ARG A 128 10.03 0.54 10.36
C ARG A 128 8.62 0.01 10.36
N MET A 129 8.42 -1.14 11.01
CA MET A 129 7.09 -1.73 11.17
C MET A 129 6.54 -1.42 12.57
N HIS A 130 5.29 -0.95 12.62
CA HIS A 130 4.53 -0.64 13.82
C HIS A 130 3.23 -1.44 13.80
N GLN A 131 3.10 -2.40 14.71
CA GLN A 131 1.87 -3.17 14.85
C GLN A 131 0.79 -2.33 15.54
N LEU A 132 -0.40 -2.31 14.95
CA LEU A 132 -1.60 -1.69 15.50
C LEU A 132 -2.55 -2.77 16.03
N LYS A 133 -3.34 -2.40 17.05
CA LYS A 133 -4.42 -3.23 17.60
C LYS A 133 -5.77 -2.60 17.32
N ALA A 134 -6.74 -3.44 17.04
CA ALA A 134 -8.11 -2.98 16.81
C ALA A 134 -8.66 -2.21 18.03
N PHE A 135 -9.46 -1.19 17.76
CA PHE A 135 -10.12 -0.30 18.74
C PHE A 135 -9.17 0.59 19.57
N GLU A 136 -7.86 0.51 19.37
CA GLU A 136 -6.91 1.45 19.98
C GLU A 136 -6.66 2.63 19.03
N THR A 137 -6.59 3.85 19.55
CA THR A 137 -6.29 5.04 18.77
C THR A 137 -4.80 5.37 18.84
N TYR A 138 -4.19 5.55 17.69
CA TYR A 138 -2.76 5.86 17.53
C TYR A 138 -2.58 7.22 16.88
N ARG A 139 -1.65 8.00 17.42
CA ARG A 139 -1.21 9.24 16.77
C ARG A 139 -0.15 8.91 15.72
N ILE A 140 -0.48 9.04 14.45
CA ILE A 140 0.44 8.82 13.31
C ILE A 140 0.65 10.16 12.61
N GLY A 141 1.80 10.77 12.84
CA GLY A 141 2.04 12.15 12.38
C GLY A 141 1.00 13.11 12.94
N ASP A 142 0.18 13.70 12.07
CA ASP A 142 -0.92 14.61 12.41
C ASP A 142 -2.32 13.97 12.32
N LEU A 143 -2.39 12.65 12.10
CA LEU A 143 -3.64 11.89 12.08
C LEU A 143 -3.84 11.09 13.37
N ASP A 144 -5.08 11.01 13.84
CA ASP A 144 -5.54 10.05 14.82
C ASP A 144 -6.18 8.87 14.06
N VAL A 145 -5.61 7.68 14.21
CA VAL A 145 -6.01 6.47 13.47
C VAL A 145 -6.49 5.42 14.45
N THR A 146 -7.70 4.91 14.24
CA THR A 146 -8.28 3.83 15.02
C THR A 146 -8.60 2.67 14.08
N PRO A 147 -7.83 1.56 14.10
CA PRO A 147 -8.14 0.37 13.31
C PRO A 147 -9.44 -0.28 13.80
N LEU A 148 -10.23 -0.78 12.86
CA LEU A 148 -11.42 -1.55 13.15
C LEU A 148 -11.30 -2.90 12.44
N PRO A 149 -11.74 -4.02 13.06
CA PRO A 149 -11.75 -5.32 12.42
C PRO A 149 -12.69 -5.32 11.21
N ALA A 150 -12.29 -6.01 10.16
CA ALA A 150 -13.11 -6.18 8.96
C ALA A 150 -13.32 -7.67 8.67
N MET A 151 -14.51 -8.02 8.15
CA MET A 151 -14.79 -9.35 7.60
C MET A 151 -14.31 -9.39 6.15
N HIS A 152 -13.40 -10.30 5.83
CA HIS A 152 -12.86 -10.44 4.48
C HIS A 152 -12.65 -11.91 4.13
N GLY A 153 -13.29 -12.40 3.05
CA GLY A 153 -13.16 -13.77 2.59
C GLY A 153 -13.60 -14.85 3.59
N GLY A 154 -14.46 -14.53 4.56
CA GLY A 154 -14.90 -15.46 5.62
C GLY A 154 -13.93 -15.58 6.80
N GLU A 155 -12.82 -14.86 6.79
CA GLU A 155 -11.87 -14.75 7.89
C GLU A 155 -12.00 -13.38 8.58
N ASN A 156 -11.86 -13.39 9.91
CA ASN A 156 -11.73 -12.12 10.65
C ASN A 156 -10.33 -11.56 10.38
N MET A 157 -10.27 -10.42 9.72
CA MET A 157 -9.03 -9.66 9.55
C MET A 157 -8.92 -8.68 10.72
N GLU A 158 -7.97 -8.93 11.61
CA GLU A 158 -7.65 -8.07 12.74
C GLU A 158 -6.78 -6.89 12.30
#